data_d492ad943e87c590aad09a69ab41acb2
#
_entry.id   d492ad943e87c590aad09a69ab41acb2
#
_cell.length_a   1.000
_cell.length_b   1.000
_cell.length_c   1.000
_cell.angle_alpha   90.00
_cell.angle_beta   90.00
_cell.angle_gamma   90.00
#
_symmetry.space_group_name_H-M   'P 1'
#
loop_
_entity.id
_entity.type
_entity.pdbx_description
1 polymer ?
#
loop_
_entity_poly.entity_id
_entity_poly.type
_entity_poly.pdbx_seq_one_letter_code
_entity_poly.pdbx_strand_id
1 'polypeptide(L)'
;MDIFKGKTLVLKDGSEHQAEKALGDAKAVALYFSAHWCPPCRMFTPVLAEAYKEMKEECAAPIEVVFISSDRSNADMLKYMEESHGAWYAIKHGDTFQQELKTKYGVSSIPTLIIIKRDGTVITANGRADIQAEGPRAFVKWAGAA
;
A
#
# COMPACT_ATOMS: atom_id res chain seq x y z
N MET A 1 -10.93 14.39 -7.67
CA MET A 1 -11.34 14.24 -6.26
C MET A 1 -10.48 13.20 -5.58
N ASP A 2 -9.98 13.51 -4.39
CA ASP A 2 -9.09 12.59 -3.67
C ASP A 2 -9.92 11.60 -2.84
N ILE A 3 -9.77 10.30 -3.12
CA ILE A 3 -10.54 9.27 -2.41
C ILE A 3 -10.10 9.07 -0.96
N PHE A 4 -8.92 9.59 -0.60
CA PHE A 4 -8.40 9.49 0.77
C PHE A 4 -8.81 10.66 1.66
N LYS A 5 -9.52 11.64 1.13
CA LYS A 5 -9.94 12.82 1.89
C LYS A 5 -10.76 12.41 3.12
N GLY A 6 -10.36 12.90 4.27
CA GLY A 6 -11.03 12.60 5.54
C GLY A 6 -10.72 11.24 6.13
N LYS A 7 -9.79 10.49 5.53
CA LYS A 7 -9.43 9.15 6.02
C LYS A 7 -8.27 9.20 7.00
N THR A 8 -8.20 8.19 7.88
CA THR A 8 -7.15 8.04 8.86
C THR A 8 -6.23 6.90 8.47
N LEU A 9 -4.93 7.17 8.43
CA LEU A 9 -3.89 6.17 8.18
C LEU A 9 -3.08 5.95 9.46
N VAL A 10 -2.49 4.77 9.59
CA VAL A 10 -1.67 4.43 10.75
C VAL A 10 -0.29 3.97 10.32
N LEU A 11 0.70 4.20 11.17
CA LEU A 11 2.04 3.64 11.03
C LEU A 11 2.17 2.39 11.91
N LYS A 12 3.27 1.66 11.74
CA LYS A 12 3.51 0.41 12.48
C LYS A 12 3.62 0.60 14.01
N ASP A 13 3.86 1.82 14.46
CA ASP A 13 3.87 2.14 15.89
C ASP A 13 2.47 2.40 16.46
N GLY A 14 1.44 2.30 15.60
CA GLY A 14 0.06 2.55 16.00
C GLY A 14 -0.36 4.01 15.94
N SER A 15 0.56 4.93 15.62
CA SER A 15 0.21 6.35 15.52
C SER A 15 -0.75 6.61 14.36
N GLU A 16 -1.71 7.50 14.58
CA GLU A 16 -2.73 7.86 13.57
C GLU A 16 -2.36 9.17 12.89
N HIS A 17 -2.62 9.22 11.58
CA HIS A 17 -2.29 10.36 10.75
C HIS A 17 -3.42 10.61 9.76
N GLN A 18 -3.69 11.87 9.46
CA GLN A 18 -4.66 12.20 8.41
C GLN A 18 -4.05 11.89 7.06
N ALA A 19 -4.82 11.22 6.21
CA ALA A 19 -4.35 10.76 4.90
C ALA A 19 -3.83 11.92 4.03
N GLU A 20 -4.48 13.07 4.06
CA GLU A 20 -4.06 14.23 3.28
C GLU A 20 -2.63 14.65 3.62
N LYS A 21 -2.27 14.61 4.92
CA LYS A 21 -0.91 14.92 5.37
C LYS A 21 0.05 13.77 5.11
N ALA A 22 -0.38 12.55 5.42
CA ALA A 22 0.46 11.36 5.30
C ALA A 22 0.89 11.12 3.85
N LEU A 23 -0.02 11.28 2.90
CA LEU A 23 0.26 11.07 1.49
C LEU A 23 0.93 12.29 0.84
N GLY A 24 0.74 13.48 1.43
CA GLY A 24 1.40 14.70 0.96
C GLY A 24 1.23 14.93 -0.53
N ASP A 25 2.34 15.08 -1.24
CA ASP A 25 2.34 15.36 -2.68
C ASP A 25 2.37 14.09 -3.55
N ALA A 26 2.13 12.92 -2.99
CA ALA A 26 2.10 11.68 -3.76
C ALA A 26 1.06 11.79 -4.87
N LYS A 27 1.46 11.50 -6.10
CA LYS A 27 0.59 11.55 -7.28
C LYS A 27 -0.20 10.28 -7.46
N ALA A 28 0.34 9.18 -6.95
CA ALA A 28 -0.30 7.88 -7.03
C ALA A 28 -0.09 7.10 -5.74
N VAL A 29 -0.94 6.11 -5.51
CA VAL A 29 -0.89 5.26 -4.33
C VAL A 29 -0.89 3.81 -4.78
N ALA A 30 0.03 3.03 -4.21
CA ALA A 30 0.07 1.58 -4.39
C ALA A 30 -0.73 0.96 -3.24
N LEU A 31 -1.93 0.48 -3.55
CA LEU A 31 -2.80 -0.18 -2.58
C LEU A 31 -2.33 -1.63 -2.41
N TYR A 32 -1.83 -1.96 -1.25
CA TYR A 32 -1.31 -3.29 -0.97
C TYR A 32 -2.26 -4.08 -0.07
N PHE A 33 -2.95 -5.05 -0.67
CA PHE A 33 -3.90 -5.93 0.03
C PHE A 33 -3.18 -7.20 0.46
N SER A 34 -3.07 -7.44 1.77
CA SER A 34 -2.25 -8.49 2.33
C SER A 34 -2.71 -8.89 3.73
N ALA A 35 -2.15 -9.96 4.28
CA ALA A 35 -2.37 -10.38 5.65
C ALA A 35 -1.19 -11.20 6.16
N HIS A 36 -0.92 -11.12 7.45
CA HIS A 36 0.17 -11.86 8.10
C HIS A 36 -0.04 -13.38 8.02
N TRP A 37 -1.28 -13.84 8.12
CA TRP A 37 -1.62 -15.27 8.07
C TRP A 37 -1.49 -15.91 6.68
N CYS A 38 -1.24 -15.12 5.67
CA CYS A 38 -1.18 -15.55 4.26
C CYS A 38 0.26 -15.86 3.86
N PRO A 39 0.65 -17.12 3.60
CA PRO A 39 2.04 -17.46 3.24
C PRO A 39 2.56 -16.74 1.98
N PRO A 40 1.84 -16.71 0.85
CA PRO A 40 2.32 -15.94 -0.31
C PRO A 40 2.52 -14.45 -0.02
N CYS A 41 1.68 -13.88 0.86
CA CYS A 41 1.81 -12.50 1.30
C CYS A 41 3.14 -12.30 2.02
N ARG A 42 3.48 -13.18 2.96
CA ARG A 42 4.73 -13.10 3.71
C ARG A 42 5.96 -13.27 2.83
N MET A 43 5.82 -13.92 1.70
CA MET A 43 6.91 -14.05 0.72
C MET A 43 7.08 -12.79 -0.11
N PHE A 44 5.98 -12.13 -0.50
CA PHE A 44 6.04 -10.94 -1.33
C PHE A 44 6.35 -9.66 -0.55
N THR A 45 5.85 -9.53 0.66
CA THR A 45 6.01 -8.30 1.46
C THR A 45 7.47 -7.85 1.60
N PRO A 46 8.45 -8.74 1.89
CA PRO A 46 9.84 -8.30 1.95
C PRO A 46 10.38 -7.79 0.61
N VAL A 47 9.93 -8.36 -0.48
CA VAL A 47 10.31 -7.92 -1.84
C VAL A 47 9.81 -6.51 -2.11
N LEU A 48 8.54 -6.25 -1.77
CA LEU A 48 7.96 -4.92 -1.90
C LEU A 48 8.65 -3.91 -0.98
N ALA A 49 8.94 -4.31 0.25
CA ALA A 49 9.60 -3.44 1.24
C ALA A 49 11.00 -3.03 0.78
N GLU A 50 11.77 -3.95 0.22
CA GLU A 50 13.11 -3.67 -0.31
C GLU A 50 13.02 -2.71 -1.51
N ALA A 51 12.11 -2.96 -2.44
CA ALA A 51 11.89 -2.08 -3.59
C ALA A 51 11.47 -0.67 -3.15
N TYR A 52 10.59 -0.57 -2.16
CA TYR A 52 10.15 0.69 -1.61
C TYR A 52 11.31 1.47 -0.98
N LYS A 53 12.13 0.78 -0.18
CA LYS A 53 13.30 1.38 0.47
C LYS A 53 14.27 1.94 -0.57
N GLU A 54 14.61 1.13 -1.57
CA GLU A 54 15.52 1.55 -2.64
C GLU A 54 14.95 2.74 -3.42
N MET A 55 13.66 2.72 -3.71
CA MET A 55 13.00 3.84 -4.39
C MET A 55 13.09 5.12 -3.58
N LYS A 56 12.86 5.07 -2.28
CA LYS A 56 12.94 6.26 -1.41
C LYS A 56 14.36 6.81 -1.33
N GLU A 57 15.36 5.93 -1.30
CA GLU A 57 16.76 6.34 -1.20
C GLU A 57 17.32 6.86 -2.53
N GLU A 58 16.95 6.26 -3.65
CA GLU A 58 17.58 6.53 -4.95
C GLU A 58 16.83 7.54 -5.82
N CYS A 59 15.51 7.53 -5.83
CA CYS A 59 14.75 8.39 -6.75
C CYS A 59 13.58 9.12 -6.12
N ALA A 60 13.15 8.75 -4.94
CA ALA A 60 12.04 9.40 -4.22
C ALA A 60 10.83 9.69 -5.11
N ALA A 61 10.39 8.69 -5.89
CA ALA A 61 9.24 8.84 -6.78
C ALA A 61 7.99 9.28 -5.98
N PRO A 62 7.10 10.10 -6.58
CA PRO A 62 5.92 10.62 -5.88
C PRO A 62 4.81 9.56 -5.78
N ILE A 63 5.15 8.40 -5.26
CA ILE A 63 4.26 7.26 -5.04
C ILE A 63 4.35 6.89 -3.56
N GLU A 64 3.21 6.60 -2.95
CA GLU A 64 3.17 6.08 -1.59
C GLU A 64 2.46 4.74 -1.57
N VAL A 65 2.88 3.85 -0.65
CA VAL A 65 2.24 2.56 -0.45
C VAL A 65 1.27 2.70 0.71
N VAL A 66 0.07 2.16 0.56
CA VAL A 66 -0.92 2.08 1.64
C VAL A 66 -1.37 0.64 1.77
N PHE A 67 -1.17 0.07 2.95
CA PHE A 67 -1.52 -1.31 3.27
C PHE A 67 -2.99 -1.42 3.66
N ILE A 68 -3.70 -2.36 3.08
CA ILE A 68 -5.07 -2.72 3.45
C ILE A 68 -5.03 -4.14 4.01
N SER A 69 -5.18 -4.26 5.32
CA SER A 69 -5.04 -5.51 6.04
C SER A 69 -6.28 -6.39 5.94
N SER A 70 -6.06 -7.69 5.75
CA SER A 70 -7.07 -8.71 5.97
C SER A 70 -6.79 -9.50 7.26
N ASP A 71 -5.97 -8.96 8.15
CA ASP A 71 -5.71 -9.54 9.46
C ASP A 71 -6.95 -9.45 10.35
N ARG A 72 -7.06 -10.37 11.30
CA ARG A 72 -8.25 -10.49 12.14
C ARG A 72 -8.30 -9.49 13.27
N SER A 73 -7.15 -8.89 13.63
CA SER A 73 -7.06 -7.91 14.70
C SER A 73 -6.08 -6.81 14.37
N ASN A 74 -6.23 -5.67 15.05
CA ASN A 74 -5.28 -4.56 14.93
C ASN A 74 -3.88 -4.99 15.40
N ALA A 75 -3.82 -5.80 16.47
CA ALA A 75 -2.54 -6.29 16.99
C ALA A 75 -1.80 -7.12 15.95
N ASP A 76 -2.50 -8.02 15.25
CA ASP A 76 -1.90 -8.83 14.19
C ASP A 76 -1.42 -7.98 13.02
N MET A 77 -2.21 -6.99 12.63
CA MET A 77 -1.84 -6.06 11.56
C MET A 77 -0.56 -5.29 11.90
N LEU A 78 -0.48 -4.71 13.09
CA LEU A 78 0.68 -3.93 13.52
C LEU A 78 1.92 -4.81 13.67
N LYS A 79 1.77 -6.03 14.17
CA LYS A 79 2.87 -6.98 14.27
C LYS A 79 3.44 -7.31 12.89
N TYR A 80 2.57 -7.56 11.93
CA TYR A 80 2.97 -7.83 10.55
C TYR A 80 3.74 -6.63 9.96
N MET A 81 3.23 -5.42 10.17
CA MET A 81 3.90 -4.21 9.71
C MET A 81 5.28 -4.05 10.34
N GLU A 82 5.41 -4.33 11.63
CA GLU A 82 6.69 -4.24 12.34
C GLU A 82 7.70 -5.26 11.83
N GLU A 83 7.26 -6.49 11.58
CA GLU A 83 8.13 -7.59 11.19
C GLU A 83 8.69 -7.47 9.78
N SER A 84 7.90 -7.03 8.81
CA SER A 84 8.30 -7.18 7.40
C SER A 84 7.92 -6.04 6.46
N HIS A 85 7.09 -5.11 6.88
CA HIS A 85 6.68 -4.00 6.03
C HIS A 85 7.73 -2.90 5.95
N GLY A 86 7.67 -2.13 4.85
CA GLY A 86 8.42 -0.89 4.74
C GLY A 86 7.80 0.21 5.61
N ALA A 87 8.41 1.40 5.57
CA ALA A 87 7.97 2.55 6.38
C ALA A 87 6.78 3.26 5.73
N TRP A 88 5.75 2.52 5.35
CA TRP A 88 4.54 3.06 4.75
C TRP A 88 3.36 2.99 5.71
N TYR A 89 2.25 3.57 5.27
CA TYR A 89 1.03 3.66 6.07
C TYR A 89 0.09 2.50 5.80
N ALA A 90 -0.88 2.33 6.69
CA ALA A 90 -1.98 1.38 6.52
C ALA A 90 -3.31 2.09 6.77
N ILE A 91 -4.38 1.56 6.20
CA ILE A 91 -5.73 1.95 6.58
C ILE A 91 -5.97 1.43 8.01
N LYS A 92 -6.55 2.25 8.87
CA LYS A 92 -6.83 1.86 10.25
C LYS A 92 -7.66 0.58 10.27
N HIS A 93 -7.24 -0.40 11.08
CA HIS A 93 -7.92 -1.68 11.18
C HIS A 93 -9.35 -1.48 11.70
N GLY A 94 -10.30 -2.12 11.03
CA GLY A 94 -11.73 -1.98 11.39
C GLY A 94 -12.42 -0.80 10.72
N ASP A 95 -11.70 0.06 10.00
CA ASP A 95 -12.31 1.13 9.24
C ASP A 95 -13.05 0.51 8.04
N THR A 96 -14.29 0.94 7.81
CA THR A 96 -15.11 0.47 6.69
C THR A 96 -14.44 0.71 5.34
N PHE A 97 -13.52 1.67 5.28
CA PHE A 97 -12.75 1.98 4.07
C PHE A 97 -11.96 0.78 3.57
N GLN A 98 -11.52 -0.12 4.45
CA GLN A 98 -10.84 -1.36 4.04
C GLN A 98 -11.75 -2.19 3.12
N GLN A 99 -12.99 -2.40 3.53
CA GLN A 99 -13.94 -3.17 2.74
C GLN A 99 -14.39 -2.42 1.49
N GLU A 100 -14.54 -1.11 1.58
CA GLU A 100 -14.90 -0.27 0.44
C GLU A 100 -13.87 -0.38 -0.67
N LEU A 101 -12.59 -0.35 -0.33
CA LEU A 101 -11.51 -0.50 -1.31
C LEU A 101 -11.48 -1.89 -1.93
N LYS A 102 -11.65 -2.94 -1.12
CA LYS A 102 -11.72 -4.31 -1.63
C LYS A 102 -12.84 -4.47 -2.64
N THR A 103 -14.01 -3.95 -2.33
CA THR A 103 -15.18 -4.02 -3.20
C THR A 103 -14.97 -3.20 -4.47
N LYS A 104 -14.52 -1.96 -4.32
CA LYS A 104 -14.32 -1.05 -5.43
C LYS A 104 -13.36 -1.61 -6.49
N TYR A 105 -12.28 -2.25 -6.06
CA TYR A 105 -11.26 -2.77 -6.96
C TYR A 105 -11.36 -4.26 -7.23
N GLY A 106 -12.44 -4.90 -6.76
CA GLY A 106 -12.70 -6.30 -7.03
C GLY A 106 -11.63 -7.25 -6.50
N VAL A 107 -11.06 -6.95 -5.33
CA VAL A 107 -9.99 -7.76 -4.74
C VAL A 107 -10.59 -9.02 -4.14
N SER A 108 -10.29 -10.17 -4.76
CA SER A 108 -10.78 -11.49 -4.34
C SER A 108 -9.69 -12.39 -3.79
N SER A 109 -8.43 -12.00 -3.94
CA SER A 109 -7.28 -12.79 -3.48
C SER A 109 -6.19 -11.87 -2.98
N ILE A 110 -5.29 -12.41 -2.15
CA ILE A 110 -4.13 -11.69 -1.62
C ILE A 110 -2.88 -12.55 -1.80
N PRO A 111 -1.68 -11.99 -1.97
CA PRO A 111 -1.41 -10.54 -2.02
C PRO A 111 -1.85 -9.92 -3.34
N THR A 112 -2.34 -8.69 -3.30
CA THR A 112 -2.71 -7.94 -4.49
C THR A 112 -2.16 -6.52 -4.34
N LEU A 113 -1.57 -6.00 -5.41
CA LEU A 113 -1.01 -4.65 -5.44
C LEU A 113 -1.60 -3.90 -6.62
N ILE A 114 -2.41 -2.89 -6.33
CA ILE A 114 -3.10 -2.09 -7.34
C ILE A 114 -2.63 -0.65 -7.22
N ILE A 115 -2.18 -0.09 -8.32
CA ILE A 115 -1.68 1.28 -8.36
C ILE A 115 -2.79 2.19 -8.88
N ILE A 116 -3.12 3.22 -8.11
CA ILE A 116 -4.19 4.16 -8.45
C ILE A 116 -3.69 5.60 -8.40
N LYS A 117 -4.35 6.45 -9.16
CA LYS A 117 -4.23 7.91 -9.01
C LYS A 117 -4.99 8.34 -7.75
N ARG A 118 -4.74 9.56 -7.29
CA ARG A 118 -5.41 10.09 -6.11
C ARG A 118 -6.94 10.15 -6.26
N ASP A 119 -7.43 10.27 -7.48
CA ASP A 119 -8.88 10.27 -7.76
C ASP A 119 -9.50 8.87 -7.78
N GLY A 120 -8.69 7.83 -7.62
CA GLY A 120 -9.15 6.45 -7.60
C GLY A 120 -9.04 5.72 -8.93
N THR A 121 -8.61 6.40 -10.00
CA THR A 121 -8.44 5.77 -11.32
C THR A 121 -7.28 4.79 -11.29
N VAL A 122 -7.48 3.56 -11.79
CA VAL A 122 -6.46 2.51 -11.81
C VAL A 122 -5.38 2.82 -12.85
N ILE A 123 -4.11 2.82 -12.42
CA ILE A 123 -2.96 2.87 -13.32
C ILE A 123 -2.63 1.45 -13.77
N THR A 124 -2.52 0.52 -12.84
CA THR A 124 -2.33 -0.91 -13.14
C THR A 124 -2.80 -1.77 -11.97
N ALA A 125 -3.38 -2.92 -12.27
CA ALA A 125 -3.75 -3.93 -11.29
C ALA A 125 -2.66 -5.01 -11.15
N ASN A 126 -1.56 -4.89 -11.89
CA ASN A 126 -0.47 -5.87 -11.92
C ASN A 126 0.77 -5.41 -11.17
N GLY A 127 0.60 -4.64 -10.09
CA GLY A 127 1.71 -4.09 -9.33
C GLY A 127 2.65 -5.15 -8.77
N ARG A 128 2.11 -6.29 -8.33
CA ARG A 128 2.93 -7.39 -7.81
C ARG A 128 3.89 -7.91 -8.89
N ALA A 129 3.38 -8.17 -10.09
CA ALA A 129 4.21 -8.64 -11.20
C ALA A 129 5.26 -7.60 -11.60
N ASP A 130 4.88 -6.32 -11.61
CA ASP A 130 5.80 -5.24 -11.93
C ASP A 130 6.96 -5.16 -10.93
N ILE A 131 6.69 -5.28 -9.64
CA ILE A 131 7.73 -5.28 -8.61
C ILE A 131 8.65 -6.49 -8.77
N GLN A 132 8.09 -7.66 -9.03
CA GLN A 132 8.89 -8.88 -9.21
C GLN A 132 9.79 -8.79 -10.43
N ALA A 133 9.35 -8.14 -11.49
CA ALA A 133 10.11 -8.00 -12.73
C ALA A 133 11.12 -6.84 -12.70
N GLU A 134 10.75 -5.71 -12.10
CA GLU A 134 11.48 -4.44 -12.25
C GLU A 134 12.01 -3.86 -10.93
N GLY A 135 11.61 -4.40 -9.78
CA GLY A 135 12.01 -3.87 -8.47
C GLY A 135 11.63 -2.40 -8.30
N PRO A 136 12.56 -1.54 -7.81
CA PRO A 136 12.25 -0.13 -7.55
C PRO A 136 11.88 0.67 -8.80
N ARG A 137 12.28 0.21 -9.98
CA ARG A 137 11.93 0.88 -11.25
C ARG A 137 10.42 0.89 -11.50
N ALA A 138 9.69 -0.07 -10.95
CA ALA A 138 8.24 -0.12 -11.07
C ALA A 138 7.60 1.18 -10.56
N PHE A 139 8.10 1.70 -9.44
CA PHE A 139 7.60 2.96 -8.87
C PHE A 139 7.78 4.14 -9.82
N VAL A 140 8.93 4.21 -10.50
CA VAL A 140 9.20 5.27 -11.48
C VAL A 140 8.25 5.17 -12.66
N LYS A 141 8.03 3.96 -13.14
CA LYS A 141 7.10 3.67 -14.24
C LYS A 141 5.68 4.11 -13.87
N TRP A 142 5.22 3.77 -12.68
CA TRP A 142 3.89 4.15 -12.21
C TRP A 142 3.76 5.67 -12.05
N ALA A 143 4.78 6.32 -11.52
CA ALA A 143 4.79 7.78 -11.37
C ALA A 143 4.66 8.47 -12.72
N GLY A 144 5.28 7.94 -13.76
CA GLY A 144 5.19 8.48 -15.11
C GLY A 144 3.81 8.32 -15.73
N ALA A 145 2.98 7.41 -15.22
CA ALA A 145 1.61 7.18 -15.69
C ALA A 145 0.55 7.93 -14.87
N ALA A 146 0.99 8.59 -13.80
CA ALA A 146 0.07 9.28 -12.89
C ALA A 146 -0.38 10.66 -13.40
#